data_cb53b57e30d8a7251ac58ff46b537655
#
_entry.id   cb53b57e30d8a7251ac58ff46b537655
#
_cell.length_a   1.000
_cell.length_b   1.000
_cell.length_c   1.000
_cell.angle_alpha   90.00
_cell.angle_beta   90.00
_cell.angle_gamma   90.00
#
_symmetry.space_group_name_H-M   'P 1'
#
loop_
_entity.id
_entity.type
_entity.pdbx_description
1 polymer ?
#
loop_
_entity_poly.entity_id
_entity_poly.type
_entity_poly.pdbx_seq_one_letter_code
_entity_poly.pdbx_strand_id
1 'polypeptide(L)'
;MSSTCFDISRHLRNNTEMSSTPYIANDLSGLLIKCIEHYSISAPDIKQGLARFQKNTNSRLGYERWCSYISKLGKLTNNPSIGIDIGELLEPSYCGVLGHLALSCGTLAEAFARFARYQQLLYEGAGDISIVGDKYRFNWTREHEETFDTQQSDEILLVGLLRLAKHLSGKDNLKPYRVGFMHSLPHYAPKYEASLGSNIEYNQPQLFVEFTVDLLSNPINDRNPTLVTLLDQQAEAMLRALPNKSEFDIALRRT
;
A
#
# COMPACT_ATOMS: atom_id res chain seq x y z
N MET A 1 -7.32 0.48 -35.93
CA MET A 1 -7.76 0.14 -34.54
C MET A 1 -6.72 -0.81 -33.97
N SER A 2 -5.65 -0.24 -33.42
CA SER A 2 -4.52 -1.01 -32.89
C SER A 2 -4.72 -1.11 -31.36
N SER A 3 -5.12 -2.30 -30.94
CA SER A 3 -5.30 -2.67 -29.53
C SER A 3 -3.91 -2.84 -28.90
N THR A 4 -3.40 -1.81 -28.27
CA THR A 4 -2.27 -1.92 -27.33
C THR A 4 -2.79 -2.46 -26.00
N CYS A 5 -3.09 -3.75 -25.97
CA CYS A 5 -3.22 -4.48 -24.73
C CYS A 5 -1.82 -4.54 -24.11
N PHE A 6 -1.60 -3.73 -23.09
CA PHE A 6 -0.34 -3.72 -22.33
C PHE A 6 -0.21 -5.10 -21.66
N ASP A 7 0.70 -5.92 -22.16
CA ASP A 7 0.97 -7.27 -21.63
C ASP A 7 1.69 -7.15 -20.28
N ILE A 8 0.90 -7.05 -19.22
CA ILE A 8 1.36 -6.95 -17.82
C ILE A 8 2.02 -8.26 -17.36
N SER A 9 1.76 -9.38 -18.05
CA SER A 9 2.19 -10.72 -17.63
C SER A 9 3.69 -11.03 -17.84
N ARG A 10 4.43 -10.23 -18.60
CA ARG A 10 5.83 -10.53 -18.97
C ARG A 10 6.91 -10.07 -18.00
N HIS A 11 6.61 -9.23 -17.01
CA HIS A 11 7.63 -8.59 -16.16
C HIS A 11 7.73 -9.10 -14.71
N LEU A 12 6.94 -10.12 -14.33
CA LEU A 12 6.79 -10.53 -12.92
C LEU A 12 7.46 -11.86 -12.54
N ARG A 13 8.28 -12.45 -13.43
CA ARG A 13 9.01 -13.68 -13.07
C ARG A 13 10.50 -13.38 -12.96
N ASN A 14 10.96 -13.04 -11.77
CA ASN A 14 12.32 -13.28 -11.25
C ASN A 14 12.49 -12.56 -9.91
N ASN A 15 12.01 -13.13 -8.82
CA ASN A 15 12.57 -12.89 -7.49
C ASN A 15 12.06 -13.99 -6.54
N THR A 16 12.62 -15.18 -6.67
CA THR A 16 12.56 -16.19 -5.62
C THR A 16 13.98 -16.23 -5.04
N GLU A 17 14.12 -15.75 -3.83
CA GLU A 17 14.90 -16.33 -2.72
C GLU A 17 15.34 -15.29 -1.68
N MET A 18 15.15 -15.67 -0.45
CA MET A 18 15.72 -15.21 0.83
C MET A 18 14.99 -14.12 1.61
N SER A 19 14.57 -14.54 2.80
CA SER A 19 13.96 -13.79 3.91
C SER A 19 14.74 -12.53 4.26
N SER A 20 14.26 -11.38 3.82
CA SER A 20 14.60 -10.09 4.40
C SER A 20 13.48 -9.66 5.36
N THR A 21 13.83 -8.94 6.41
CA THR A 21 12.82 -8.37 7.32
C THR A 21 12.00 -7.33 6.56
N PRO A 22 10.68 -7.52 6.41
CA PRO A 22 9.83 -6.57 5.67
C PRO A 22 9.93 -5.16 6.25
N TYR A 23 9.78 -4.15 5.40
CA TYR A 23 9.85 -2.74 5.80
C TYR A 23 8.77 -1.88 5.17
N ILE A 24 8.57 -0.70 5.76
CA ILE A 24 7.73 0.37 5.24
C ILE A 24 8.62 1.58 4.91
N ALA A 25 8.37 2.20 3.76
CA ALA A 25 9.08 3.41 3.35
C ALA A 25 8.78 4.60 4.28
N ASN A 26 9.72 5.53 4.34
CA ASN A 26 9.64 6.70 5.19
C ASN A 26 8.40 7.56 4.89
N ASP A 27 8.09 7.80 3.62
CA ASP A 27 6.93 8.61 3.22
C ASP A 27 5.62 8.01 3.75
N LEU A 28 5.45 6.68 3.61
CA LEU A 28 4.26 5.99 4.10
C LEU A 28 4.18 6.03 5.65
N SER A 29 5.30 6.03 6.35
CA SER A 29 5.33 6.16 7.81
C SER A 29 4.77 7.50 8.31
N GLY A 30 4.81 8.54 7.47
CA GLY A 30 4.20 9.85 7.73
C GLY A 30 2.68 9.79 7.91
N LEU A 31 2.02 8.76 7.36
CA LEU A 31 0.60 8.53 7.54
C LEU A 31 0.22 8.30 9.02
N LEU A 32 1.09 7.66 9.81
CA LEU A 32 0.87 7.51 11.25
C LEU A 32 0.94 8.85 11.99
N ILE A 33 1.81 9.75 11.59
CA ILE A 33 1.88 11.11 12.14
C ILE A 33 0.60 11.87 11.82
N LYS A 34 0.13 11.77 10.57
CA LYS A 34 -1.15 12.36 10.15
C LYS A 34 -2.31 11.84 10.99
N CYS A 35 -2.37 10.53 11.25
CA CYS A 35 -3.39 9.93 12.11
C CYS A 35 -3.34 10.51 13.54
N ILE A 36 -2.15 10.57 14.15
CA ILE A 36 -1.95 11.12 15.50
C ILE A 36 -2.41 12.57 15.59
N GLU A 37 -2.15 13.37 14.57
CA GLU A 37 -2.53 14.79 14.52
C GLU A 37 -4.04 14.95 14.25
N HIS A 38 -4.57 14.22 13.28
CA HIS A 38 -5.99 14.29 12.88
C HIS A 38 -6.92 13.94 14.04
N TYR A 39 -6.59 12.89 14.80
CA TYR A 39 -7.40 12.43 15.93
C TYR A 39 -6.90 12.96 17.29
N SER A 40 -5.92 13.89 17.31
CA SER A 40 -5.35 14.47 18.52
C SER A 40 -4.88 13.43 19.55
N ILE A 41 -4.25 12.34 19.08
CA ILE A 41 -3.81 11.24 19.92
C ILE A 41 -2.55 11.63 20.69
N SER A 42 -2.52 11.40 22.00
CA SER A 42 -1.32 11.58 22.81
C SER A 42 -0.39 10.36 22.67
N ALA A 43 0.57 10.42 21.74
CA ALA A 43 1.53 9.35 21.44
C ALA A 43 2.96 9.90 21.23
N PRO A 44 3.58 10.52 22.25
CA PRO A 44 4.87 11.21 22.11
C PRO A 44 6.01 10.27 21.73
N ASP A 45 6.03 9.05 22.23
CA ASP A 45 7.03 8.03 21.92
C ASP A 45 6.95 7.56 20.46
N ILE A 46 5.75 7.38 19.90
CA ILE A 46 5.56 7.06 18.48
C ILE A 46 6.04 8.24 17.63
N LYS A 47 5.62 9.47 17.95
CA LYS A 47 6.09 10.68 17.23
C LYS A 47 7.61 10.80 17.26
N GLN A 48 8.24 10.60 18.41
CA GLN A 48 9.69 10.66 18.54
C GLN A 48 10.38 9.52 17.73
N GLY A 49 9.83 8.32 17.77
CA GLY A 49 10.32 7.19 16.99
C GLY A 49 10.28 7.49 15.49
N LEU A 50 9.14 7.95 14.97
CA LEU A 50 8.97 8.28 13.56
C LEU A 50 9.82 9.48 13.12
N ALA A 51 9.95 10.51 13.95
CA ALA A 51 10.77 11.69 13.64
C ALA A 51 12.27 11.37 13.42
N ARG A 52 12.78 10.31 14.05
CA ARG A 52 14.15 9.82 13.80
C ARG A 52 14.30 9.26 12.39
N PHE A 53 13.27 8.58 11.87
CA PHE A 53 13.26 8.04 10.52
C PHE A 53 13.11 9.14 9.47
N GLN A 54 12.28 10.16 9.71
CA GLN A 54 12.04 11.24 8.75
C GLN A 54 13.26 12.12 8.48
N LYS A 55 14.24 12.15 9.38
CA LYS A 55 15.50 12.90 9.16
C LYS A 55 16.39 12.30 8.08
N ASN A 56 16.17 11.05 7.71
CA ASN A 56 16.94 10.36 6.68
C ASN A 56 15.98 9.80 5.62
N THR A 57 15.99 10.41 4.43
CA THR A 57 15.10 10.04 3.31
C THR A 57 15.24 8.58 2.85
N ASN A 58 16.36 7.94 3.16
CA ASN A 58 16.62 6.54 2.81
C ASN A 58 16.31 5.57 3.97
N SER A 59 15.84 6.07 5.13
CA SER A 59 15.51 5.20 6.25
C SER A 59 14.22 4.44 5.99
N ARG A 60 14.13 3.24 6.57
CA ARG A 60 13.01 2.32 6.41
C ARG A 60 12.59 1.83 7.79
N LEU A 61 11.28 1.85 8.04
CA LEU A 61 10.70 1.36 9.27
C LEU A 61 10.47 -0.15 9.17
N GLY A 62 11.04 -0.94 10.08
CA GLY A 62 10.76 -2.38 10.13
C GLY A 62 9.25 -2.65 10.26
N TYR A 63 8.77 -3.67 9.55
CA TYR A 63 7.32 -3.96 9.46
C TYR A 63 6.70 -4.32 10.81
N GLU A 64 7.40 -5.08 11.64
CA GLU A 64 6.96 -5.37 13.02
C GLU A 64 6.74 -4.09 13.83
N ARG A 65 7.68 -3.13 13.73
CA ARG A 65 7.55 -1.84 14.42
C ARG A 65 6.39 -1.01 13.89
N TRP A 66 6.16 -1.05 12.58
CA TRP A 66 4.99 -0.45 11.95
C TRP A 66 3.69 -1.01 12.55
N CYS A 67 3.52 -2.33 12.55
CA CYS A 67 2.36 -3.00 13.13
C CYS A 67 2.21 -2.71 14.63
N SER A 68 3.32 -2.69 15.39
CA SER A 68 3.33 -2.33 16.81
C SER A 68 2.84 -0.91 17.06
N TYR A 69 3.25 0.06 16.23
CA TYR A 69 2.77 1.44 16.35
C TYR A 69 1.27 1.55 16.07
N ILE A 70 0.77 0.89 15.02
CA ILE A 70 -0.66 0.88 14.70
C ILE A 70 -1.46 0.26 15.85
N SER A 71 -1.05 -0.91 16.34
CA SER A 71 -1.70 -1.58 17.47
C SER A 71 -1.73 -0.69 18.72
N LYS A 72 -0.64 0.03 19.00
CA LYS A 72 -0.59 0.98 20.09
C LYS A 72 -1.55 2.16 19.92
N LEU A 73 -1.65 2.72 18.71
CA LEU A 73 -2.63 3.77 18.40
C LEU A 73 -4.06 3.27 18.60
N GLY A 74 -4.37 2.06 18.14
CA GLY A 74 -5.66 1.42 18.37
C GLY A 74 -6.03 1.29 19.85
N LYS A 75 -5.06 0.87 20.68
CA LYS A 75 -5.24 0.76 22.13
C LYS A 75 -5.43 2.13 22.80
N LEU A 76 -4.64 3.13 22.43
CA LEU A 76 -4.74 4.50 22.98
C LEU A 76 -6.08 5.16 22.68
N THR A 77 -6.68 4.82 21.55
CA THR A 77 -7.97 5.37 21.11
C THR A 77 -9.16 4.46 21.41
N ASN A 78 -8.93 3.29 22.00
CA ASN A 78 -9.94 2.23 22.14
C ASN A 78 -10.66 1.92 20.81
N ASN A 79 -9.90 1.94 19.71
CA ASN A 79 -10.41 1.76 18.36
C ASN A 79 -9.77 0.52 17.70
N PRO A 80 -10.44 -0.64 17.71
CA PRO A 80 -9.91 -1.86 17.14
C PRO A 80 -9.80 -1.81 15.60
N SER A 81 -10.53 -0.91 14.94
CA SER A 81 -10.54 -0.70 13.49
C SER A 81 -9.68 0.49 13.05
N ILE A 82 -8.66 0.85 13.83
CA ILE A 82 -7.81 2.01 13.56
C ILE A 82 -7.12 1.95 12.19
N GLY A 83 -6.85 0.73 11.69
CA GLY A 83 -6.27 0.55 10.35
C GLY A 83 -7.15 1.10 9.24
N ILE A 84 -8.47 0.94 9.34
CA ILE A 84 -9.43 1.52 8.40
C ILE A 84 -9.33 3.05 8.43
N ASP A 85 -9.36 3.64 9.63
CA ASP A 85 -9.29 5.10 9.79
C ASP A 85 -7.99 5.69 9.26
N ILE A 86 -6.87 5.00 9.48
CA ILE A 86 -5.56 5.39 8.93
C ILE A 86 -5.59 5.28 7.40
N GLY A 87 -6.12 4.21 6.83
CA GLY A 87 -6.24 4.02 5.38
C GLY A 87 -7.06 5.12 4.70
N GLU A 88 -8.13 5.59 5.32
CA GLU A 88 -8.96 6.70 4.81
C GLU A 88 -8.23 8.05 4.80
N LEU A 89 -7.14 8.20 5.54
CA LEU A 89 -6.30 9.40 5.54
C LEU A 89 -5.24 9.38 4.44
N LEU A 90 -5.12 8.30 3.67
CA LEU A 90 -4.07 8.17 2.66
C LEU A 90 -4.30 9.18 1.53
N GLU A 91 -3.23 9.91 1.22
CA GLU A 91 -3.11 10.83 0.08
C GLU A 91 -1.91 10.44 -0.78
N PRO A 92 -1.85 10.82 -2.07
CA PRO A 92 -0.72 10.49 -2.94
C PRO A 92 0.65 10.89 -2.38
N SER A 93 0.73 11.98 -1.62
CA SER A 93 1.97 12.47 -0.99
C SER A 93 2.64 11.45 -0.06
N TYR A 94 1.84 10.58 0.60
CA TYR A 94 2.37 9.51 1.46
C TYR A 94 2.94 8.32 0.68
N CYS A 95 2.77 8.30 -0.64
CA CYS A 95 3.36 7.30 -1.52
C CYS A 95 4.65 7.80 -2.20
N GLY A 96 5.21 8.93 -1.78
CA GLY A 96 6.45 9.50 -2.32
C GLY A 96 6.41 9.66 -3.84
N VAL A 97 7.48 9.25 -4.53
CA VAL A 97 7.56 9.32 -6.00
C VAL A 97 6.41 8.60 -6.70
N LEU A 98 5.92 7.49 -6.13
CA LEU A 98 4.84 6.72 -6.74
C LEU A 98 3.49 7.44 -6.69
N GLY A 99 3.24 8.22 -5.66
CA GLY A 99 2.04 9.05 -5.57
C GLY A 99 2.00 10.12 -6.66
N HIS A 100 3.12 10.82 -6.87
CA HIS A 100 3.25 11.82 -7.94
C HIS A 100 3.19 11.18 -9.33
N LEU A 101 3.80 10.01 -9.50
CA LEU A 101 3.74 9.24 -10.74
C LEU A 101 2.29 8.84 -11.06
N ALA A 102 1.55 8.34 -10.05
CA ALA A 102 0.15 7.96 -10.20
C ALA A 102 -0.75 9.15 -10.60
N LEU A 103 -0.58 10.32 -9.97
CA LEU A 103 -1.30 11.55 -10.34
C LEU A 103 -1.08 11.95 -11.80
N SER A 104 0.09 11.64 -12.36
CA SER A 104 0.46 12.02 -13.73
C SER A 104 -0.01 11.02 -14.80
N CYS A 105 -0.48 9.82 -14.40
CA CYS A 105 -0.97 8.77 -15.31
C CYS A 105 -2.28 9.17 -16.00
N GLY A 106 -2.61 8.47 -17.09
CA GLY A 106 -3.86 8.71 -17.82
C GLY A 106 -5.08 8.00 -17.25
N THR A 107 -4.88 6.84 -16.61
CA THR A 107 -5.95 5.99 -16.05
C THR A 107 -5.51 5.32 -14.76
N LEU A 108 -6.48 4.83 -13.99
CA LEU A 108 -6.19 4.01 -12.81
C LEU A 108 -5.43 2.72 -13.15
N ALA A 109 -5.69 2.12 -14.33
CA ALA A 109 -4.93 0.96 -14.79
C ALA A 109 -3.45 1.27 -14.95
N GLU A 110 -3.11 2.40 -15.58
CA GLU A 110 -1.73 2.85 -15.73
C GLU A 110 -1.06 3.12 -14.39
N ALA A 111 -1.76 3.78 -13.46
CA ALA A 111 -1.26 4.07 -12.12
C ALA A 111 -1.00 2.79 -11.33
N PHE A 112 -1.95 1.87 -11.30
CA PHE A 112 -1.84 0.62 -10.53
C PHE A 112 -0.78 -0.34 -11.11
N ALA A 113 -0.60 -0.37 -12.43
CA ALA A 113 0.50 -1.13 -13.04
C ALA A 113 1.87 -0.63 -12.54
N ARG A 114 2.03 0.68 -12.36
CA ARG A 114 3.26 1.29 -11.81
C ARG A 114 3.42 1.03 -10.33
N PHE A 115 2.32 1.10 -9.54
CA PHE A 115 2.36 0.69 -8.15
C PHE A 115 2.84 -0.76 -8.00
N ALA A 116 2.30 -1.69 -8.78
CA ALA A 116 2.73 -3.08 -8.76
C ALA A 116 4.20 -3.25 -9.16
N ARG A 117 4.65 -2.50 -10.17
CA ARG A 117 6.06 -2.54 -10.62
C ARG A 117 7.03 -2.02 -9.57
N TYR A 118 6.68 -0.93 -8.90
CA TYR A 118 7.57 -0.19 -8.01
C TYR A 118 7.22 -0.34 -6.53
N GLN A 119 6.33 -1.27 -6.18
CA GLN A 119 5.85 -1.45 -4.80
C GLN A 119 6.95 -1.56 -3.75
N GLN A 120 8.12 -2.14 -4.12
CA GLN A 120 9.28 -2.24 -3.23
C GLN A 120 9.84 -0.88 -2.79
N LEU A 121 9.47 0.23 -3.44
CA LEU A 121 9.80 1.57 -2.96
C LEU A 121 8.95 1.98 -1.75
N LEU A 122 7.79 1.38 -1.53
CA LEU A 122 6.87 1.67 -0.44
C LEU A 122 6.89 0.61 0.65
N TYR A 123 6.93 -0.64 0.25
CA TYR A 123 6.75 -1.78 1.13
C TYR A 123 7.50 -2.99 0.58
N GLU A 124 8.23 -3.69 1.44
CA GLU A 124 8.83 -4.96 1.07
C GLU A 124 7.84 -6.10 1.33
N GLY A 125 7.15 -6.50 0.29
CA GLY A 125 6.22 -7.62 0.26
C GLY A 125 6.10 -8.16 -1.16
N ALA A 126 5.66 -9.39 -1.28
CA ALA A 126 5.39 -10.01 -2.57
C ALA A 126 3.95 -9.69 -2.99
N GLY A 127 3.79 -8.65 -3.81
CA GLY A 127 2.51 -8.35 -4.45
C GLY A 127 2.57 -8.69 -5.93
N ASP A 128 1.52 -9.29 -6.45
CA ASP A 128 1.37 -9.60 -7.87
C ASP A 128 -0.01 -9.16 -8.40
N ILE A 129 -0.11 -9.08 -9.72
CA ILE A 129 -1.37 -8.84 -10.41
C ILE A 129 -1.68 -10.07 -11.25
N SER A 130 -2.89 -10.60 -11.08
CA SER A 130 -3.43 -11.68 -11.90
C SER A 130 -4.76 -11.27 -12.54
N ILE A 131 -5.15 -11.99 -13.58
CA ILE A 131 -6.45 -11.80 -14.24
C ILE A 131 -7.34 -12.95 -13.82
N VAL A 132 -8.51 -12.64 -13.26
CA VAL A 132 -9.51 -13.60 -12.83
C VAL A 132 -10.82 -13.29 -13.58
N GLY A 133 -11.09 -14.04 -14.67
CA GLY A 133 -12.18 -13.73 -15.60
C GLY A 133 -11.93 -12.39 -16.30
N ASP A 134 -12.84 -11.46 -16.10
CA ASP A 134 -12.79 -10.08 -16.64
C ASP A 134 -12.30 -9.05 -15.60
N LYS A 135 -11.62 -9.49 -14.55
CA LYS A 135 -11.19 -8.66 -13.44
C LYS A 135 -9.70 -8.73 -13.22
N TYR A 136 -9.12 -7.66 -12.72
CA TYR A 136 -7.76 -7.60 -12.24
C TYR A 136 -7.76 -7.83 -10.74
N ARG A 137 -7.02 -8.83 -10.30
CA ARG A 137 -6.80 -9.15 -8.90
C ARG A 137 -5.39 -8.76 -8.50
N PHE A 138 -5.28 -7.93 -7.49
CA PHE A 138 -4.05 -7.60 -6.80
C PHE A 138 -3.95 -8.50 -5.59
N ASN A 139 -2.88 -9.29 -5.50
CA ASN A 139 -2.63 -10.22 -4.41
C ASN A 139 -1.41 -9.78 -3.61
N TRP A 140 -1.44 -10.05 -2.31
CA TRP A 140 -0.28 -9.92 -1.44
C TRP A 140 -0.07 -11.23 -0.71
N THR A 141 1.06 -11.89 -1.02
CA THR A 141 1.46 -13.14 -0.37
C THR A 141 2.47 -12.83 0.71
N ARG A 142 2.30 -13.43 1.87
CA ARG A 142 3.34 -13.46 2.90
C ARG A 142 4.11 -14.75 2.77
N GLU A 143 5.43 -14.65 2.68
CA GLU A 143 6.32 -15.81 2.54
C GLU A 143 6.41 -16.61 3.84
N HIS A 144 6.14 -15.96 4.99
CA HIS A 144 6.19 -16.57 6.32
C HIS A 144 4.99 -16.15 7.16
N GLU A 145 4.58 -17.03 8.09
CA GLU A 145 3.64 -16.63 9.14
C GLU A 145 4.32 -15.59 10.04
N GLU A 146 3.74 -14.41 10.11
CA GLU A 146 4.22 -13.37 11.00
C GLU A 146 3.89 -13.74 12.46
N THR A 147 4.84 -13.52 13.35
CA THR A 147 4.68 -13.78 14.79
C THR A 147 3.91 -12.68 15.51
N PHE A 148 3.48 -11.65 14.79
CA PHE A 148 2.75 -10.48 15.27
C PHE A 148 1.51 -10.21 14.42
N ASP A 149 0.56 -9.47 14.99
CA ASP A 149 -0.71 -9.15 14.32
C ASP A 149 -0.49 -8.11 13.20
N THR A 150 -0.92 -8.45 11.99
CA THR A 150 -0.82 -7.63 10.79
C THR A 150 -2.17 -7.12 10.30
N GLN A 151 -3.29 -7.51 10.92
CA GLN A 151 -4.64 -7.21 10.47
C GLN A 151 -4.83 -5.71 10.18
N GLN A 152 -4.45 -4.84 11.10
CA GLN A 152 -4.61 -3.40 10.93
C GLN A 152 -3.73 -2.82 9.82
N SER A 153 -2.58 -3.43 9.54
CA SER A 153 -1.74 -3.07 8.38
C SER A 153 -2.38 -3.47 7.05
N ASP A 154 -3.04 -4.63 7.00
CA ASP A 154 -3.81 -5.07 5.84
C ASP A 154 -5.01 -4.16 5.56
N GLU A 155 -5.67 -3.70 6.62
CA GLU A 155 -6.73 -2.69 6.54
C GLU A 155 -6.21 -1.40 5.89
N ILE A 156 -5.06 -0.88 6.36
CA ILE A 156 -4.44 0.32 5.80
C ILE A 156 -4.16 0.12 4.31
N LEU A 157 -3.60 -1.02 3.93
CA LEU A 157 -3.25 -1.32 2.56
C LEU A 157 -4.47 -1.29 1.63
N LEU A 158 -5.53 -2.05 1.97
CA LEU A 158 -6.70 -2.17 1.10
C LEU A 158 -7.57 -0.91 1.08
N VAL A 159 -7.83 -0.32 2.25
CA VAL A 159 -8.59 0.93 2.36
C VAL A 159 -7.80 2.07 1.72
N GLY A 160 -6.50 2.16 1.98
CA GLY A 160 -5.62 3.16 1.40
C GLY A 160 -5.53 3.07 -0.13
N LEU A 161 -5.44 1.84 -0.69
CA LEU A 161 -5.44 1.65 -2.14
C LEU A 161 -6.74 2.16 -2.78
N LEU A 162 -7.90 1.86 -2.17
CA LEU A 162 -9.18 2.36 -2.66
C LEU A 162 -9.29 3.88 -2.48
N ARG A 163 -8.82 4.42 -1.35
CA ARG A 163 -8.77 5.87 -1.11
C ARG A 163 -7.93 6.57 -2.17
N LEU A 164 -6.77 5.99 -2.51
CA LEU A 164 -5.92 6.49 -3.59
C LEU A 164 -6.67 6.47 -4.93
N ALA A 165 -7.36 5.38 -5.29
CA ALA A 165 -8.16 5.30 -6.51
C ALA A 165 -9.23 6.40 -6.60
N LYS A 166 -9.93 6.65 -5.49
CA LYS A 166 -10.92 7.73 -5.38
C LYS A 166 -10.28 9.10 -5.59
N HIS A 167 -9.15 9.34 -4.93
CA HIS A 167 -8.42 10.60 -5.05
C HIS A 167 -7.95 10.85 -6.49
N LEU A 168 -7.32 9.85 -7.13
CA LEU A 168 -6.78 9.96 -8.49
C LEU A 168 -7.88 10.20 -9.54
N SER A 169 -9.03 9.56 -9.40
CA SER A 169 -10.14 9.67 -10.37
C SER A 169 -11.14 10.80 -10.06
N GLY A 170 -11.06 11.39 -8.86
CA GLY A 170 -12.06 12.36 -8.38
C GLY A 170 -13.44 11.74 -8.13
N LYS A 171 -13.54 10.42 -7.96
CA LYS A 171 -14.80 9.69 -7.79
C LYS A 171 -14.88 9.03 -6.41
N ASP A 172 -15.66 9.58 -5.50
CA ASP A 172 -15.79 9.07 -4.13
C ASP A 172 -16.61 7.76 -4.03
N ASN A 173 -17.41 7.44 -5.04
CA ASN A 173 -18.30 6.27 -5.03
C ASN A 173 -17.66 4.99 -5.56
N LEU A 174 -16.35 5.00 -5.86
CA LEU A 174 -15.65 3.80 -6.30
C LEU A 174 -15.67 2.73 -5.19
N LYS A 175 -15.94 1.50 -5.60
CA LYS A 175 -15.88 0.31 -4.76
C LYS A 175 -15.16 -0.81 -5.52
N PRO A 176 -14.34 -1.63 -4.85
CA PRO A 176 -13.78 -2.82 -5.48
C PRO A 176 -14.90 -3.80 -5.82
N TYR A 177 -14.63 -4.70 -6.75
CA TYR A 177 -15.55 -5.79 -7.06
C TYR A 177 -15.62 -6.80 -5.93
N ARG A 178 -14.46 -7.13 -5.34
CA ARG A 178 -14.31 -8.08 -4.23
C ARG A 178 -13.02 -7.81 -3.45
N VAL A 179 -13.06 -8.10 -2.15
CA VAL A 179 -11.91 -7.97 -1.25
C VAL A 179 -11.78 -9.25 -0.44
N GLY A 180 -10.56 -9.74 -0.24
CA GLY A 180 -10.29 -10.89 0.62
C GLY A 180 -9.27 -10.58 1.69
N PHE A 181 -9.64 -10.85 2.94
CA PHE A 181 -8.77 -10.75 4.10
C PHE A 181 -8.33 -12.13 4.60
N MET A 182 -7.10 -12.23 5.08
CA MET A 182 -6.57 -13.46 5.66
C MET A 182 -7.14 -13.75 7.06
N HIS A 183 -7.48 -12.72 7.82
CA HIS A 183 -8.04 -12.84 9.17
C HIS A 183 -9.53 -13.25 9.16
N SER A 184 -10.04 -13.69 10.30
CA SER A 184 -11.45 -14.00 10.50
C SER A 184 -12.31 -12.74 10.55
N LEU A 185 -13.65 -12.92 10.41
CA LEU A 185 -14.62 -11.83 10.50
C LEU A 185 -14.49 -11.08 11.83
N PRO A 186 -14.13 -9.79 11.83
CA PRO A 186 -14.04 -9.01 13.06
C PRO A 186 -15.42 -8.49 13.51
N HIS A 187 -15.56 -8.20 14.80
CA HIS A 187 -16.81 -7.66 15.36
C HIS A 187 -17.20 -6.27 14.81
N TYR A 188 -16.27 -5.55 14.18
CA TYR A 188 -16.49 -4.26 13.52
C TYR A 188 -16.63 -4.37 11.99
N ALA A 189 -17.01 -5.55 11.48
CA ALA A 189 -17.19 -5.80 10.04
C ALA A 189 -18.05 -4.75 9.31
N PRO A 190 -19.12 -4.16 9.88
CA PRO A 190 -19.87 -3.10 9.20
C PRO A 190 -19.02 -1.90 8.78
N LYS A 191 -17.91 -1.63 9.46
CA LYS A 191 -16.98 -0.56 9.09
C LYS A 191 -16.20 -0.88 7.81
N TYR A 192 -15.86 -2.15 7.59
CA TYR A 192 -15.29 -2.58 6.29
C TYR A 192 -16.28 -2.38 5.14
N GLU A 193 -17.54 -2.76 5.34
CA GLU A 193 -18.56 -2.60 4.31
C GLU A 193 -18.77 -1.13 3.94
N ALA A 194 -18.71 -0.23 4.90
CA ALA A 194 -18.80 1.21 4.66
C ALA A 194 -17.64 1.71 3.78
N SER A 195 -16.41 1.30 4.08
CA SER A 195 -15.20 1.74 3.37
C SER A 195 -14.99 1.00 2.05
N LEU A 196 -15.09 -0.34 2.04
CA LEU A 196 -14.69 -1.21 0.94
C LEU A 196 -15.88 -1.75 0.11
N GLY A 197 -17.12 -1.67 0.59
CA GLY A 197 -18.29 -2.29 -0.03
C GLY A 197 -18.66 -3.62 0.61
N SER A 198 -19.69 -4.28 0.09
CA SER A 198 -20.30 -5.46 0.71
C SER A 198 -19.72 -6.81 0.29
N ASN A 199 -18.86 -6.87 -0.72
CA ASN A 199 -18.32 -8.13 -1.24
C ASN A 199 -16.95 -8.43 -0.62
N ILE A 200 -16.96 -8.79 0.67
CA ILE A 200 -15.76 -9.02 1.49
C ILE A 200 -15.73 -10.47 1.94
N GLU A 201 -14.61 -11.12 1.71
CA GLU A 201 -14.33 -12.50 2.11
C GLU A 201 -13.27 -12.52 3.22
N TYR A 202 -13.45 -13.42 4.19
CA TYR A 202 -12.54 -13.61 5.32
C TYR A 202 -11.91 -15.00 5.29
N ASN A 203 -10.87 -15.22 6.09
CA ASN A 203 -10.13 -16.49 6.14
C ASN A 203 -9.57 -16.91 4.77
N GLN A 204 -9.16 -15.93 3.97
CA GLN A 204 -8.59 -16.21 2.66
C GLN A 204 -7.09 -16.58 2.79
N PRO A 205 -6.56 -17.42 1.88
CA PRO A 205 -5.15 -17.81 1.92
C PRO A 205 -4.19 -16.63 1.60
N GLN A 206 -4.71 -15.58 0.99
CA GLN A 206 -3.97 -14.37 0.59
C GLN A 206 -4.83 -13.14 0.79
N LEU A 207 -4.18 -12.02 1.10
CA LEU A 207 -4.81 -10.71 1.03
C LEU A 207 -4.99 -10.34 -0.44
N PHE A 208 -6.21 -9.92 -0.85
CA PHE A 208 -6.43 -9.51 -2.22
C PHE A 208 -7.52 -8.43 -2.37
N VAL A 209 -7.45 -7.73 -3.50
CA VAL A 209 -8.54 -6.88 -3.99
C VAL A 209 -8.74 -7.09 -5.49
N GLU A 210 -10.00 -7.14 -5.93
CA GLU A 210 -10.36 -7.24 -7.34
C GLU A 210 -11.04 -5.96 -7.83
N PHE A 211 -10.62 -5.52 -8.99
CA PHE A 211 -11.23 -4.41 -9.71
C PHE A 211 -11.74 -4.84 -11.07
N THR A 212 -12.87 -4.29 -11.50
CA THR A 212 -13.35 -4.46 -12.88
C THR A 212 -12.51 -3.63 -13.85
N VAL A 213 -12.47 -4.04 -15.12
CA VAL A 213 -11.84 -3.27 -16.20
C VAL A 213 -12.41 -1.85 -16.27
N ASP A 214 -13.74 -1.71 -16.10
CA ASP A 214 -14.41 -0.41 -16.15
C ASP A 214 -13.92 0.52 -15.04
N LEU A 215 -13.72 0.00 -13.81
CA LEU A 215 -13.17 0.80 -12.72
C LEU A 215 -11.74 1.24 -13.05
N LEU A 216 -10.90 0.32 -13.52
CA LEU A 216 -9.50 0.63 -13.85
C LEU A 216 -9.35 1.55 -15.06
N SER A 217 -10.34 1.60 -15.94
CA SER A 217 -10.38 2.50 -17.10
C SER A 217 -10.74 3.96 -16.73
N ASN A 218 -11.08 4.24 -15.46
CA ASN A 218 -11.36 5.61 -15.04
C ASN A 218 -10.16 6.52 -15.32
N PRO A 219 -10.40 7.68 -15.96
CA PRO A 219 -9.34 8.65 -16.23
C PRO A 219 -8.87 9.33 -14.94
N ILE A 220 -7.62 9.77 -14.96
CA ILE A 220 -7.00 10.61 -13.94
C ILE A 220 -6.96 12.04 -14.50
N ASN A 221 -7.40 13.02 -13.69
CA ASN A 221 -7.65 14.37 -14.18
C ASN A 221 -6.36 15.15 -14.54
N ASP A 222 -5.28 14.91 -13.80
CA ASP A 222 -4.03 15.69 -13.91
C ASP A 222 -2.98 15.00 -14.82
N ARG A 223 -3.43 14.25 -15.82
CA ARG A 223 -2.58 13.54 -16.76
C ARG A 223 -1.44 14.41 -17.31
N ASN A 224 -0.19 13.95 -17.14
CA ASN A 224 1.00 14.61 -17.68
C ASN A 224 2.00 13.57 -18.21
N PRO A 225 1.97 13.26 -19.53
CA PRO A 225 2.84 12.22 -20.13
C PRO A 225 4.34 12.49 -19.97
N THR A 226 4.75 13.76 -20.00
CA THR A 226 6.15 14.13 -19.81
C THR A 226 6.59 13.84 -18.39
N LEU A 227 5.77 14.20 -17.41
CA LEU A 227 6.05 13.94 -15.99
C LEU A 227 6.03 12.44 -15.68
N VAL A 228 5.12 11.67 -16.30
CA VAL A 228 5.13 10.19 -16.21
C VAL A 228 6.49 9.64 -16.61
N THR A 229 7.04 10.06 -17.74
CA THR A 229 8.34 9.56 -18.23
C THR A 229 9.47 9.88 -17.25
N LEU A 230 9.51 11.11 -16.73
CA LEU A 230 10.54 11.54 -15.78
C LEU A 230 10.44 10.80 -14.44
N LEU A 231 9.22 10.62 -13.92
CA LEU A 231 9.00 9.95 -12.65
C LEU A 231 9.16 8.42 -12.76
N ASP A 232 8.85 7.80 -13.91
CA ASP A 232 9.18 6.40 -14.19
C ASP A 232 10.71 6.18 -14.16
N GLN A 233 11.49 7.07 -14.78
CA GLN A 233 12.96 7.02 -14.74
C GLN A 233 13.49 7.18 -13.30
N GLN A 234 12.92 8.11 -12.55
CA GLN A 234 13.29 8.33 -11.16
C GLN A 234 12.96 7.11 -10.29
N ALA A 235 11.75 6.55 -10.41
CA ALA A 235 11.34 5.36 -9.67
C ALA A 235 12.23 4.15 -9.99
N GLU A 236 12.56 3.96 -11.27
CA GLU A 236 13.49 2.91 -11.71
C GLU A 236 14.89 3.09 -11.11
N ALA A 237 15.41 4.31 -11.10
CA ALA A 237 16.71 4.61 -10.49
C ALA A 237 16.69 4.35 -8.97
N MET A 238 15.62 4.75 -8.28
CA MET A 238 15.44 4.48 -6.86
C MET A 238 15.33 2.98 -6.57
N LEU A 239 14.59 2.22 -7.41
CA LEU A 239 14.46 0.78 -7.26
C LEU A 239 15.83 0.07 -7.38
N ARG A 240 16.66 0.49 -8.34
CA ARG A 240 18.02 -0.04 -8.51
C ARG A 240 18.98 0.34 -7.38
N ALA A 241 18.73 1.46 -6.73
CA ALA A 241 19.53 1.96 -5.62
C ALA A 241 19.11 1.35 -4.26
N LEU A 242 18.08 0.48 -4.24
CA LEU A 242 17.71 -0.24 -3.02
C LEU A 242 18.90 -1.09 -2.55
N PRO A 243 19.26 -1.06 -1.25
CA PRO A 243 20.31 -1.92 -0.71
C PRO A 243 20.02 -3.38 -1.01
N ASN A 244 21.04 -4.14 -1.35
CA ASN A 244 20.92 -5.59 -1.42
C ASN A 244 20.44 -6.13 -0.06
N LYS A 245 19.58 -7.16 -0.09
CA LYS A 245 18.93 -7.74 1.10
C LYS A 245 19.88 -7.94 2.30
N SER A 246 21.13 -8.35 2.08
CA SER A 246 22.15 -8.57 3.13
C SER A 246 22.63 -7.29 3.84
N GLU A 247 22.72 -6.16 3.14
CA GLU A 247 23.18 -4.89 3.72
C GLU A 247 22.08 -4.26 4.59
N PHE A 248 20.83 -4.50 4.23
CA PHE A 248 19.67 -4.00 4.94
C PHE A 248 19.48 -4.70 6.30
N ASP A 249 19.61 -6.02 6.35
CA ASP A 249 19.51 -6.80 7.60
C ASP A 249 20.58 -6.39 8.62
N ILE A 250 21.78 -6.01 8.13
CA ILE A 250 22.86 -5.51 8.99
C ILE A 250 22.51 -4.11 9.55
N ALA A 251 21.89 -3.25 8.75
CA ALA A 251 21.49 -1.91 9.19
C ALA A 251 20.35 -1.94 10.22
N LEU A 252 19.36 -2.82 10.03
CA LEU A 252 18.24 -2.99 10.97
C LEU A 252 18.67 -3.54 12.34
N ARG A 253 19.67 -4.42 12.39
CA ARG A 253 20.19 -4.98 13.66
C ARG A 253 21.00 -3.98 14.48
N ARG A 254 21.36 -2.82 13.91
CA ARG A 254 22.14 -1.75 14.56
C ARG A 254 21.26 -0.59 15.08
N THR A 255 19.94 -0.61 14.85
CA THR A 255 18.97 0.37 15.33
C THR A 255 18.06 -0.20 16.39
#